data_e2a930ff3d7b76b2aa328b21a2a6bb4e
#
_entry.id   e2a930ff3d7b76b2aa328b21a2a6bb4e
#
_cell.length_a   1.000
_cell.length_b   1.000
_cell.length_c   1.000
_cell.angle_alpha   90.00
_cell.angle_beta   90.00
_cell.angle_gamma   90.00
#
_symmetry.space_group_name_H-M   'P 1'
#
loop_
_entity.id
_entity.type
_entity.pdbx_description
1 polymer ?
#
loop_
_entity_poly.entity_id
_entity_poly.type
_entity_poly.pdbx_seq_one_letter_code
_entity_poly.pdbx_strand_id
1 'polypeptide(L)'
;WRFFQHRLGVNLTYYRTNTYNQFFKLPALAGDKYAYRYVNAGNIQNRGWELTLNGTPVLTPDFNWKTSVNFSTNKNKIVKLHEDLKEMIYGPTSFSSSYAMKLIKGGSIGDIYGKAFVRDDAGNIVYETEGDNKGLPLVEGDGNTVKVGNANPVFMMGWDHTFSYKGFTLYFLLDWRYGGEVLSQTQAEMDLYGVSEITADARDRGYVMLDGQRIDNVKGFYKIVGGRAGVTEYYMYDATNLRLREVSLSYNFSKKWIQKTKVLKDVQLSFVARNLCFLYKKAPFDPDLVLSTGNDNQGIEV
;
A
#
# COMPACT_ATOMS: atom_id res chain seq x y z
N TRP A 1 15.96 -9.94 -24.47
CA TRP A 1 16.26 -11.17 -25.23
C TRP A 1 14.98 -11.74 -25.85
N ARG A 2 15.10 -12.45 -26.96
CA ARG A 2 14.00 -13.14 -27.64
C ARG A 2 14.41 -14.56 -27.97
N PHE A 3 13.53 -15.52 -27.68
CA PHE A 3 13.79 -16.95 -27.82
C PHE A 3 12.65 -17.64 -28.57
N PHE A 4 12.90 -18.84 -29.07
CA PHE A 4 11.91 -19.71 -29.71
C PHE A 4 11.11 -19.02 -30.82
N GLN A 5 11.80 -18.43 -31.81
CA GLN A 5 11.18 -17.69 -32.92
C GLN A 5 10.26 -16.57 -32.43
N HIS A 6 10.71 -15.80 -31.43
CA HIS A 6 9.99 -14.70 -30.79
C HIS A 6 8.78 -15.11 -29.91
N ARG A 7 8.63 -16.40 -29.57
CA ARG A 7 7.54 -16.85 -28.71
C ARG A 7 7.78 -16.56 -27.22
N LEU A 8 9.02 -16.30 -26.83
CA LEU A 8 9.40 -15.87 -25.49
C LEU A 8 10.27 -14.61 -25.59
N GLY A 9 9.81 -13.54 -24.98
CA GLY A 9 10.54 -12.29 -24.78
C GLY A 9 10.88 -12.09 -23.31
N VAL A 10 12.12 -11.69 -23.02
CA VAL A 10 12.60 -11.38 -21.67
C VAL A 10 13.26 -10.02 -21.70
N ASN A 11 12.82 -9.13 -20.82
CA ASN A 11 13.46 -7.85 -20.55
C ASN A 11 13.75 -7.76 -19.05
N LEU A 12 15.02 -7.59 -18.68
CA LEU A 12 15.47 -7.45 -17.29
C LEU A 12 16.27 -6.17 -17.18
N THR A 13 15.86 -5.33 -16.27
CA THR A 13 16.51 -4.06 -15.96
C THR A 13 16.85 -4.00 -14.48
N TYR A 14 18.09 -3.64 -14.18
CA TYR A 14 18.50 -3.17 -12.86
C TYR A 14 18.72 -1.67 -12.93
N TYR A 15 18.19 -0.93 -11.97
CA TYR A 15 18.42 0.50 -11.88
C TYR A 15 18.90 0.91 -10.49
N ARG A 16 19.69 1.96 -10.48
CA ARG A 16 20.07 2.70 -9.28
C ARG A 16 20.15 4.17 -9.63
N THR A 17 19.27 4.96 -9.04
CA THR A 17 19.20 6.40 -9.25
C THR A 17 19.44 7.12 -7.93
N ASN A 18 20.09 8.29 -8.00
CA ASN A 18 20.24 9.22 -6.88
C ASN A 18 19.66 10.55 -7.32
N THR A 19 18.71 11.05 -6.56
CA THR A 19 18.12 12.38 -6.79
C THR A 19 18.70 13.32 -5.75
N TYR A 20 19.47 14.29 -6.22
CA TYR A 20 20.15 15.30 -5.40
C TYR A 20 19.34 16.59 -5.38
N ASN A 21 19.56 17.41 -4.35
CA ASN A 21 19.05 18.77 -4.24
C ASN A 21 17.54 18.85 -4.46
N GLN A 22 16.81 17.93 -3.84
CA GLN A 22 15.36 17.96 -3.90
C GLN A 22 14.82 19.22 -3.20
N PHE A 23 13.69 19.67 -3.72
CA PHE A 23 13.00 20.85 -3.22
C PHE A 23 12.12 20.47 -2.03
N PHE A 24 12.45 20.97 -0.85
CA PHE A 24 11.68 20.71 0.36
C PHE A 24 11.08 21.98 0.93
N LYS A 25 9.83 21.88 1.37
CA LYS A 25 9.12 22.90 2.12
C LYS A 25 9.36 22.66 3.61
N LEU A 26 10.09 23.54 4.26
CA LEU A 26 10.35 23.47 5.69
C LEU A 26 9.52 24.50 6.45
N PRO A 27 9.04 24.17 7.67
CA PRO A 27 8.53 25.18 8.58
C PRO A 27 9.63 26.23 8.84
N ALA A 28 9.24 27.49 8.87
CA ALA A 28 10.16 28.55 9.26
C ALA A 28 10.44 28.52 10.76
N LEU A 29 11.55 29.11 11.18
CA LEU A 29 11.89 29.20 12.59
C LEU A 29 10.91 30.12 13.33
N ALA A 30 10.72 29.87 14.62
CA ALA A 30 9.90 30.76 15.45
C ALA A 30 10.46 32.19 15.41
N GLY A 31 9.61 33.15 15.03
CA GLY A 31 9.98 34.56 14.85
C GLY A 31 10.25 34.96 13.40
N ASP A 32 10.29 34.05 12.45
CA ASP A 32 10.41 34.38 11.04
C ASP A 32 9.13 35.06 10.51
N LYS A 33 9.31 35.98 9.55
CA LYS A 33 8.21 36.67 8.86
C LYS A 33 7.35 35.73 7.99
N TYR A 34 7.89 34.58 7.62
CA TYR A 34 7.25 33.61 6.73
C TYR A 34 6.94 32.31 7.49
N ALA A 35 5.81 31.67 7.19
CA ALA A 35 5.43 30.39 7.79
C ALA A 35 6.28 29.20 7.29
N TYR A 36 6.85 29.33 6.10
CA TYR A 36 7.63 28.27 5.45
C TYR A 36 8.81 28.85 4.66
N ARG A 37 9.87 28.07 4.57
CA ARG A 37 10.99 28.29 3.64
C ARG A 37 11.19 27.07 2.75
N TYR A 38 11.65 27.30 1.54
CA TYR A 38 12.00 26.22 0.62
C TYR A 38 13.52 26.08 0.58
N VAL A 39 13.99 24.83 0.61
CA VAL A 39 15.41 24.51 0.54
C VAL A 39 15.64 23.42 -0.50
N ASN A 40 16.78 23.52 -1.19
CA ASN A 40 17.27 22.44 -2.04
C ASN A 40 18.19 21.57 -1.20
N ALA A 41 17.77 20.36 -0.91
CA ALA A 41 18.51 19.50 0.02
C ALA A 41 18.38 18.01 -0.33
N GLY A 42 19.26 17.25 0.30
CA GLY A 42 19.17 15.81 0.35
C GLY A 42 19.72 15.07 -0.86
N ASN A 43 19.85 13.78 -0.64
CA ASN A 43 20.14 12.76 -1.64
C ASN A 43 19.26 11.55 -1.32
N ILE A 44 18.34 11.22 -2.23
CA ILE A 44 17.47 10.07 -2.11
C ILE A 44 17.84 9.08 -3.19
N GLN A 45 18.12 7.86 -2.77
CA GLN A 45 18.49 6.76 -3.65
C GLN A 45 17.30 5.82 -3.85
N ASN A 46 17.03 5.46 -5.09
CA ASN A 46 16.16 4.36 -5.48
C ASN A 46 16.99 3.32 -6.21
N ARG A 47 16.77 2.05 -5.89
CA ARG A 47 17.36 0.91 -6.60
C ARG A 47 16.35 -0.22 -6.69
N GLY A 48 16.34 -0.91 -7.81
CA GLY A 48 15.38 -1.98 -8.00
C GLY A 48 15.66 -2.81 -9.25
N TRP A 49 14.78 -3.78 -9.42
CA TRP A 49 14.74 -4.67 -10.55
C TRP A 49 13.38 -4.56 -11.23
N GLU A 50 13.41 -4.58 -12.55
CA GLU A 50 12.21 -4.69 -13.37
C GLU A 50 12.40 -5.87 -14.32
N LEU A 51 11.39 -6.74 -14.37
CA LEU A 51 11.37 -7.92 -15.24
C LEU A 51 10.07 -7.90 -16.03
N THR A 52 10.18 -7.98 -17.36
CA THR A 52 9.03 -8.23 -18.22
C THR A 52 9.26 -9.54 -18.97
N LEU A 53 8.35 -10.49 -18.81
CA LEU A 53 8.30 -11.74 -19.55
C LEU A 53 7.07 -11.73 -20.46
N ASN A 54 7.26 -11.90 -21.76
CA ASN A 54 6.17 -12.04 -22.72
C ASN A 54 6.26 -13.41 -23.37
N GLY A 55 5.17 -14.15 -23.34
CA GLY A 55 5.11 -15.50 -23.86
C GLY A 55 3.93 -15.74 -24.80
N THR A 56 4.14 -16.59 -25.80
CA THR A 56 3.07 -17.17 -26.62
C THR A 56 3.20 -18.71 -26.54
N PRO A 57 2.73 -19.30 -25.40
CA PRO A 57 2.90 -20.75 -25.17
C PRO A 57 2.21 -21.58 -26.22
N VAL A 58 1.03 -21.17 -26.67
CA VAL A 58 0.29 -21.88 -27.72
C VAL A 58 -0.04 -20.91 -28.85
N LEU A 59 0.29 -21.33 -30.07
CA LEU A 59 -0.04 -20.61 -31.29
C LEU A 59 -0.44 -21.63 -32.35
N THR A 60 -1.74 -21.71 -32.63
CA THR A 60 -2.32 -22.52 -33.71
C THR A 60 -3.17 -21.65 -34.61
N PRO A 61 -3.62 -22.10 -35.78
CA PRO A 61 -4.48 -21.32 -36.65
C PRO A 61 -5.78 -20.84 -36.00
N ASP A 62 -6.35 -21.63 -35.09
CA ASP A 62 -7.62 -21.33 -34.43
C ASP A 62 -7.47 -20.83 -33.00
N PHE A 63 -6.41 -21.19 -32.30
CA PHE A 63 -6.23 -20.85 -30.88
C PHE A 63 -4.85 -20.20 -30.63
N ASN A 64 -4.87 -19.08 -29.92
CA ASN A 64 -3.67 -18.37 -29.51
C ASN A 64 -3.77 -18.05 -28.02
N TRP A 65 -2.73 -18.44 -27.28
CA TRP A 65 -2.55 -18.05 -25.87
C TRP A 65 -1.30 -17.18 -25.75
N LYS A 66 -1.51 -15.95 -25.30
CA LYS A 66 -0.43 -15.03 -24.91
C LYS A 66 -0.48 -14.79 -23.41
N THR A 67 0.67 -14.63 -22.81
CA THR A 67 0.78 -14.25 -21.40
C THR A 67 1.95 -13.29 -21.21
N SER A 68 1.81 -12.38 -20.25
CA SER A 68 2.87 -11.47 -19.87
C SER A 68 2.94 -11.33 -18.35
N VAL A 69 4.17 -11.30 -17.83
CA VAL A 69 4.46 -11.00 -16.43
C VAL A 69 5.29 -9.74 -16.38
N ASN A 70 4.83 -8.75 -15.62
CA ASN A 70 5.56 -7.54 -15.28
C ASN A 70 5.82 -7.57 -13.77
N PHE A 71 7.09 -7.62 -13.39
CA PHE A 71 7.53 -7.66 -12.00
C PHE A 71 8.43 -6.46 -11.72
N SER A 72 8.25 -5.81 -10.59
CA SER A 72 9.07 -4.68 -10.17
C SER A 72 9.35 -4.68 -8.68
N THR A 73 10.56 -4.27 -8.33
CA THR A 73 10.97 -3.95 -6.96
C THR A 73 11.54 -2.55 -6.91
N ASN A 74 11.36 -1.86 -5.79
CA ASN A 74 12.05 -0.61 -5.50
C ASN A 74 12.45 -0.54 -4.04
N LYS A 75 13.73 -0.33 -3.77
CA LYS A 75 14.24 -0.02 -2.44
C LYS A 75 14.66 1.44 -2.40
N ASN A 76 13.87 2.25 -1.71
CA ASN A 76 14.15 3.66 -1.46
C ASN A 76 15.03 3.82 -0.22
N LYS A 77 15.95 4.77 -0.24
CA LYS A 77 16.79 5.13 0.91
C LYS A 77 17.15 6.60 0.92
N ILE A 78 16.96 7.25 2.04
CA ILE A 78 17.42 8.63 2.30
C ILE A 78 18.90 8.56 2.67
N VAL A 79 19.75 8.96 1.73
CA VAL A 79 21.23 8.90 1.92
C VAL A 79 21.72 10.11 2.70
N LYS A 80 21.18 11.30 2.39
CA LYS A 80 21.54 12.57 3.04
C LYS A 80 20.31 13.48 3.09
N LEU A 81 20.14 14.20 4.18
CA LEU A 81 19.25 15.37 4.32
C LEU A 81 20.09 16.66 4.29
N HIS A 82 19.48 17.80 4.55
CA HIS A 82 20.21 19.05 4.79
C HIS A 82 21.08 18.92 6.03
N GLU A 83 22.21 19.64 6.10
CA GLU A 83 23.19 19.51 7.20
C GLU A 83 22.58 19.88 8.55
N ASP A 84 21.68 20.87 8.55
CA ASP A 84 21.00 21.35 9.76
C ASP A 84 19.79 20.49 10.15
N LEU A 85 19.44 19.44 9.38
CA LEU A 85 18.25 18.64 9.60
C LEU A 85 18.61 17.20 9.98
N LYS A 86 18.25 16.80 11.20
CA LYS A 86 18.30 15.40 11.62
C LYS A 86 17.15 14.60 11.03
N GLU A 87 15.98 15.22 10.96
CA GLU A 87 14.74 14.66 10.43
C GLU A 87 13.87 15.75 9.80
N MET A 88 12.93 15.36 8.97
CA MET A 88 11.94 16.25 8.37
C MET A 88 10.57 15.58 8.28
N ILE A 89 9.57 16.20 8.87
CA ILE A 89 8.17 15.80 8.70
C ILE A 89 7.67 16.40 7.39
N TYR A 90 7.08 15.61 6.50
CA TYR A 90 6.61 16.06 5.20
C TYR A 90 5.12 15.76 4.93
N GLY A 91 4.47 14.95 5.78
CA GLY A 91 3.05 14.65 5.68
C GLY A 91 2.17 15.65 6.42
N PRO A 92 0.84 15.60 6.21
CA PRO A 92 -0.10 16.47 6.89
C PRO A 92 -0.18 16.10 8.38
N THR A 93 0.37 16.96 9.20
CA THR A 93 0.30 16.83 10.67
C THR A 93 -1.06 17.27 11.24
N SER A 94 -1.92 17.88 10.43
CA SER A 94 -3.21 18.44 10.87
C SER A 94 -4.38 17.46 10.86
N PHE A 95 -4.28 16.36 10.11
CA PHE A 95 -5.37 15.41 9.96
C PHE A 95 -5.48 14.43 11.13
N SER A 96 -4.34 14.00 11.67
CA SER A 96 -4.26 13.08 12.82
C SER A 96 -3.09 13.46 13.70
N SER A 97 -3.23 13.29 15.01
CA SER A 97 -2.14 13.44 15.97
C SER A 97 -1.44 12.10 16.25
N SER A 98 -1.90 11.00 15.65
CA SER A 98 -1.34 9.67 15.91
C SER A 98 -0.23 9.27 14.97
N TYR A 99 -0.05 9.93 13.83
CA TYR A 99 1.00 9.56 12.87
C TYR A 99 1.68 10.76 12.21
N ALA A 100 2.87 10.52 11.69
CA ALA A 100 3.60 11.44 10.82
C ALA A 100 4.38 10.69 9.74
N MET A 101 4.49 11.30 8.55
CA MET A 101 5.44 10.85 7.52
C MET A 101 6.74 11.62 7.71
N LYS A 102 7.85 10.91 7.95
CA LYS A 102 9.16 11.53 8.21
C LYS A 102 10.24 11.05 7.27
N LEU A 103 11.12 11.97 6.91
CA LEU A 103 12.40 11.65 6.29
C LEU A 103 13.50 11.68 7.36
N ILE A 104 14.15 10.55 7.56
CA ILE A 104 15.31 10.41 8.45
C ILE A 104 16.46 9.81 7.65
N LYS A 105 17.68 10.29 7.85
CA LYS A 105 18.86 9.70 7.19
C LYS A 105 18.95 8.20 7.49
N GLY A 106 19.05 7.40 6.44
CA GLY A 106 19.06 5.94 6.52
C GLY A 106 17.68 5.29 6.38
N GLY A 107 16.59 6.04 6.59
CA GLY A 107 15.22 5.63 6.39
C GLY A 107 14.78 5.68 4.92
N SER A 108 13.48 5.63 4.70
CA SER A 108 12.83 5.58 3.38
C SER A 108 11.70 6.60 3.28
N ILE A 109 11.42 7.10 2.08
CA ILE A 109 10.14 7.74 1.80
C ILE A 109 9.06 6.66 1.95
N GLY A 110 7.99 6.97 2.67
CA GLY A 110 6.95 5.99 3.02
C GLY A 110 7.12 5.39 4.40
N ASP A 111 8.18 5.74 5.16
CA ASP A 111 8.27 5.40 6.58
C ASP A 111 7.16 6.15 7.36
N ILE A 112 6.37 5.38 8.10
CA ILE A 112 5.26 5.87 8.93
C ILE A 112 5.72 5.84 10.38
N TYR A 113 5.60 6.98 11.05
CA TYR A 113 5.90 7.15 12.46
C TYR A 113 4.60 7.41 13.22
N GLY A 114 4.54 6.94 14.46
CA GLY A 114 3.32 7.07 15.25
C GLY A 114 3.52 6.70 16.69
N LYS A 115 2.42 6.45 17.37
CA LYS A 115 2.37 5.89 18.71
C LYS A 115 2.47 4.37 18.65
N ALA A 116 3.24 3.81 19.56
CA ALA A 116 3.45 2.36 19.68
C ALA A 116 3.15 1.88 21.11
N PHE A 117 3.03 0.59 21.27
CA PHE A 117 2.99 -0.01 22.60
C PHE A 117 4.39 -0.03 23.23
N VAL A 118 4.46 0.26 24.53
CA VAL A 118 5.71 0.08 25.30
C VAL A 118 6.02 -1.40 25.37
N ARG A 119 7.28 -1.77 25.11
CA ARG A 119 7.74 -3.15 25.14
C ARG A 119 8.90 -3.29 26.12
N ASP A 120 8.96 -4.45 26.78
CA ASP A 120 10.08 -4.86 27.62
C ASP A 120 11.30 -5.30 26.78
N ASP A 121 12.40 -5.63 27.44
CA ASP A 121 13.64 -6.10 26.77
C ASP A 121 13.45 -7.42 25.99
N ALA A 122 12.40 -8.20 26.31
CA ALA A 122 12.04 -9.43 25.61
C ALA A 122 11.10 -9.18 24.43
N GLY A 123 10.63 -7.92 24.23
CA GLY A 123 9.72 -7.50 23.16
C GLY A 123 8.22 -7.66 23.49
N ASN A 124 7.86 -8.06 24.73
CA ASN A 124 6.47 -8.18 25.13
C ASN A 124 5.88 -6.81 25.43
N ILE A 125 4.59 -6.62 25.16
CA ILE A 125 3.85 -5.41 25.53
C ILE A 125 3.79 -5.28 27.04
N VAL A 126 4.08 -4.09 27.56
CA VAL A 126 3.99 -3.75 28.99
C VAL A 126 2.60 -3.22 29.31
N TYR A 127 2.04 -3.69 30.42
CA TYR A 127 0.69 -3.32 30.86
C TYR A 127 0.75 -2.56 32.19
N GLU A 128 -0.22 -1.65 32.38
CA GLU A 128 -0.37 -0.90 33.62
C GLU A 128 -0.71 -1.85 34.80
N THR A 129 0.02 -1.70 35.88
CA THR A 129 -0.12 -2.60 37.06
C THR A 129 -1.03 -2.05 38.15
N GLU A 130 -1.29 -0.73 38.15
CA GLU A 130 -2.02 -0.04 39.21
C GLU A 130 -3.03 0.97 38.64
N GLY A 131 -3.92 1.48 39.49
CA GLY A 131 -4.87 2.54 39.15
C GLY A 131 -6.03 2.09 38.25
N ASP A 132 -6.73 3.08 37.70
CA ASP A 132 -7.95 2.89 36.87
C ASP A 132 -7.67 2.21 35.52
N ASN A 133 -6.44 2.28 35.05
CA ASN A 133 -6.00 1.68 33.79
C ASN A 133 -5.31 0.33 33.97
N LYS A 134 -5.38 -0.27 35.14
CA LYS A 134 -4.77 -1.59 35.43
C LYS A 134 -5.15 -2.61 34.36
N GLY A 135 -4.15 -3.30 33.81
CA GLY A 135 -4.30 -4.30 32.75
C GLY A 135 -4.46 -3.75 31.36
N LEU A 136 -4.44 -2.43 31.17
CA LEU A 136 -4.39 -1.80 29.85
C LEU A 136 -2.93 -1.64 29.38
N PRO A 137 -2.67 -1.69 28.07
CA PRO A 137 -1.33 -1.54 27.53
C PRO A 137 -0.78 -0.13 27.73
N LEU A 138 0.50 -0.05 28.07
CA LEU A 138 1.21 1.23 28.08
C LEU A 138 1.55 1.66 26.64
N VAL A 139 1.46 2.96 26.39
CA VAL A 139 1.67 3.56 25.08
C VAL A 139 2.82 4.56 25.15
N GLU A 140 3.69 4.54 24.15
CA GLU A 140 4.77 5.48 23.99
C GLU A 140 4.65 6.30 22.69
N GLY A 141 5.31 7.47 22.71
CA GLY A 141 5.36 8.37 21.58
C GLY A 141 4.21 9.38 21.54
N ASP A 142 4.37 10.36 20.69
CA ASP A 142 3.47 11.51 20.52
C ASP A 142 2.87 11.59 19.10
N GLY A 143 2.80 10.45 18.38
CA GLY A 143 2.32 10.37 17.01
C GLY A 143 3.41 10.60 15.96
N ASN A 144 4.64 10.90 16.35
CA ASN A 144 5.71 11.11 15.39
C ASN A 144 7.08 10.56 15.81
N THR A 145 7.15 9.79 16.90
CA THR A 145 8.41 9.41 17.53
C THR A 145 8.87 8.02 17.11
N VAL A 146 7.98 7.05 17.14
CA VAL A 146 8.30 5.64 16.87
C VAL A 146 7.99 5.31 15.41
N LYS A 147 8.92 4.64 14.72
CA LYS A 147 8.62 4.08 13.40
C LYS A 147 7.73 2.86 13.56
N VAL A 148 6.51 2.95 13.06
CA VAL A 148 5.48 1.89 13.17
C VAL A 148 5.27 1.11 11.88
N GLY A 149 5.74 1.61 10.73
CA GLY A 149 5.59 0.91 9.47
C GLY A 149 6.27 1.58 8.28
N ASN A 150 6.09 0.96 7.11
CA ASN A 150 6.54 1.48 5.83
C ASN A 150 5.54 1.12 4.72
N ALA A 151 5.06 2.12 4.00
CA ALA A 151 4.06 1.95 2.94
C ALA A 151 4.60 1.30 1.65
N ASN A 152 5.93 1.21 1.47
CA ASN A 152 6.50 0.70 0.22
C ASN A 152 6.37 -0.82 0.13
N PRO A 153 5.85 -1.36 -0.97
CA PRO A 153 5.83 -2.80 -1.19
C PRO A 153 7.25 -3.36 -1.38
N VAL A 154 7.43 -4.63 -1.04
CA VAL A 154 8.64 -5.38 -1.35
C VAL A 154 8.75 -5.62 -2.86
N PHE A 155 7.63 -6.01 -3.48
CA PHE A 155 7.49 -6.09 -4.93
C PHE A 155 6.04 -5.86 -5.38
N MET A 156 5.89 -5.53 -6.66
CA MET A 156 4.62 -5.55 -7.38
C MET A 156 4.75 -6.42 -8.62
N MET A 157 3.68 -7.15 -8.96
CA MET A 157 3.65 -8.03 -10.13
C MET A 157 2.28 -7.99 -10.79
N GLY A 158 2.26 -7.69 -12.08
CA GLY A 158 1.11 -7.90 -12.95
C GLY A 158 1.30 -9.16 -13.79
N TRP A 159 0.29 -10.01 -13.86
CA TRP A 159 0.30 -11.21 -14.70
C TRP A 159 -0.96 -11.27 -15.53
N ASP A 160 -0.81 -11.08 -16.84
CA ASP A 160 -1.91 -11.07 -17.76
C ASP A 160 -1.93 -12.30 -18.69
N HIS A 161 -3.14 -12.64 -19.12
CA HIS A 161 -3.42 -13.70 -20.06
C HIS A 161 -4.38 -13.24 -21.13
N THR A 162 -4.08 -13.57 -22.37
CA THR A 162 -4.97 -13.39 -23.51
C THR A 162 -5.17 -14.73 -24.22
N PHE A 163 -6.41 -15.19 -24.30
CA PHE A 163 -6.80 -16.39 -25.01
C PHE A 163 -7.68 -15.97 -26.20
N SER A 164 -7.29 -16.32 -27.40
CA SER A 164 -8.05 -16.03 -28.61
C SER A 164 -8.46 -17.32 -29.30
N TYR A 165 -9.76 -17.46 -29.61
CA TYR A 165 -10.32 -18.62 -30.30
C TYR A 165 -11.45 -18.22 -31.22
N LYS A 166 -11.30 -18.44 -32.55
CA LYS A 166 -12.37 -18.25 -33.56
C LYS A 166 -13.17 -16.96 -33.43
N GLY A 167 -12.49 -15.81 -33.25
CA GLY A 167 -13.11 -14.49 -33.08
C GLY A 167 -13.40 -14.09 -31.63
N PHE A 168 -13.46 -15.02 -30.69
CA PHE A 168 -13.51 -14.72 -29.27
C PHE A 168 -12.11 -14.37 -28.72
N THR A 169 -12.05 -13.40 -27.82
CA THR A 169 -10.84 -13.09 -27.06
C THR A 169 -11.22 -12.90 -25.61
N LEU A 170 -10.65 -13.74 -24.74
CA LEU A 170 -10.71 -13.60 -23.29
C LEU A 170 -9.39 -13.05 -22.79
N TYR A 171 -9.45 -11.97 -22.04
CA TYR A 171 -8.31 -11.38 -21.35
C TYR A 171 -8.59 -11.32 -19.85
N PHE A 172 -7.57 -11.55 -19.01
CA PHE A 172 -7.61 -11.21 -17.62
C PHE A 172 -6.23 -10.80 -17.09
N LEU A 173 -6.25 -9.93 -16.07
CA LEU A 173 -5.08 -9.40 -15.38
C LEU A 173 -5.19 -9.71 -13.89
N LEU A 174 -4.17 -10.39 -13.38
CA LEU A 174 -3.90 -10.56 -11.96
C LEU A 174 -2.88 -9.51 -11.53
N ASP A 175 -3.16 -8.82 -10.43
CA ASP A 175 -2.31 -7.79 -9.86
C ASP A 175 -1.95 -8.19 -8.43
N TRP A 176 -0.65 -8.35 -8.17
CA TRP A 176 -0.12 -8.78 -6.89
C TRP A 176 0.80 -7.71 -6.30
N ARG A 177 0.43 -7.21 -5.15
CA ARG A 177 1.25 -6.39 -4.27
C ARG A 177 1.69 -7.26 -3.10
N TYR A 178 2.98 -7.32 -2.83
CA TYR A 178 3.54 -8.05 -1.69
C TYR A 178 4.27 -7.10 -0.77
N GLY A 179 3.88 -7.11 0.51
CA GLY A 179 4.42 -6.22 1.54
C GLY A 179 3.94 -4.78 1.41
N GLY A 180 4.56 -3.93 2.20
CA GLY A 180 4.09 -2.60 2.53
C GLY A 180 3.01 -2.65 3.60
N GLU A 181 2.82 -1.54 4.27
CA GLU A 181 1.85 -1.41 5.37
C GLU A 181 0.94 -0.23 5.11
N VAL A 182 -0.28 -0.32 5.61
CA VAL A 182 -1.31 0.71 5.51
C VAL A 182 -1.91 0.96 6.88
N LEU A 183 -1.96 2.23 7.28
CA LEU A 183 -2.65 2.69 8.48
C LEU A 183 -4.14 2.89 8.17
N SER A 184 -5.04 2.26 8.90
CA SER A 184 -6.48 2.53 8.81
C SER A 184 -6.94 3.50 9.89
N GLN A 185 -7.19 4.73 9.50
CA GLN A 185 -7.83 5.73 10.37
C GLN A 185 -9.34 5.47 10.48
N THR A 186 -9.97 4.94 9.43
CA THR A 186 -11.39 4.54 9.46
C THR A 186 -11.63 3.50 10.53
N GLN A 187 -10.81 2.43 10.59
CA GLN A 187 -10.96 1.39 11.63
C GLN A 187 -10.72 1.98 13.03
N ALA A 188 -9.70 2.83 13.17
CA ALA A 188 -9.40 3.47 14.45
C ALA A 188 -10.57 4.31 14.97
N GLU A 189 -11.21 5.10 14.10
CA GLU A 189 -12.40 5.89 14.47
C GLU A 189 -13.60 5.00 14.81
N MET A 190 -13.89 3.99 14.00
CA MET A 190 -14.99 3.05 14.29
C MET A 190 -14.81 2.34 15.63
N ASP A 191 -13.58 1.95 15.95
CA ASP A 191 -13.27 1.26 17.20
C ASP A 191 -13.40 2.18 18.42
N LEU A 192 -12.97 3.45 18.32
CA LEU A 192 -13.14 4.44 19.38
C LEU A 192 -14.62 4.60 19.77
N TYR A 193 -15.50 4.65 18.76
CA TYR A 193 -16.94 4.79 18.97
C TYR A 193 -17.66 3.45 19.22
N GLY A 194 -16.94 2.33 19.11
CA GLY A 194 -17.49 0.99 19.37
C GLY A 194 -18.52 0.54 18.33
N VAL A 195 -18.43 1.03 17.08
CA VAL A 195 -19.38 0.74 16.00
C VAL A 195 -18.86 -0.30 15.00
N SER A 196 -17.61 -0.77 15.15
CA SER A 196 -17.06 -1.84 14.33
C SER A 196 -17.51 -3.23 14.81
N GLU A 197 -17.52 -4.21 13.91
CA GLU A 197 -17.79 -5.62 14.23
C GLU A 197 -16.80 -6.15 15.28
N ILE A 198 -15.50 -5.78 15.14
CA ILE A 198 -14.44 -6.18 16.08
C ILE A 198 -14.77 -5.72 17.50
N THR A 199 -15.25 -4.49 17.67
CA THR A 199 -15.62 -3.99 19.00
C THR A 199 -16.92 -4.59 19.52
N ALA A 200 -17.88 -4.93 18.64
CA ALA A 200 -19.09 -5.66 19.01
C ALA A 200 -18.74 -7.05 19.56
N ASP A 201 -17.95 -7.81 18.83
CA ASP A 201 -17.48 -9.14 19.21
C ASP A 201 -16.68 -9.11 20.53
N ALA A 202 -15.83 -8.09 20.71
CA ALA A 202 -15.08 -7.92 21.94
C ALA A 202 -16.00 -7.66 23.16
N ARG A 203 -17.06 -6.86 22.99
CA ARG A 203 -18.08 -6.61 24.03
C ARG A 203 -18.85 -7.89 24.36
N ASP A 204 -19.25 -8.66 23.34
CA ASP A 204 -20.01 -9.90 23.54
C ASP A 204 -19.17 -10.97 24.24
N ARG A 205 -17.88 -11.07 23.92
CA ARG A 205 -16.92 -11.95 24.60
C ARG A 205 -16.54 -11.46 26.01
N GLY A 206 -16.66 -10.15 26.27
CA GLY A 206 -16.25 -9.52 27.51
C GLY A 206 -14.75 -9.27 27.65
N TYR A 207 -13.94 -9.43 26.58
CA TYR A 207 -12.49 -9.18 26.60
C TYR A 207 -11.91 -8.93 25.20
N VAL A 208 -10.71 -8.34 25.19
CA VAL A 208 -9.84 -8.23 24.01
C VAL A 208 -8.59 -9.08 24.22
N MET A 209 -8.09 -9.69 23.16
CA MET A 209 -6.77 -10.33 23.17
C MET A 209 -5.77 -9.42 22.46
N LEU A 210 -4.67 -9.09 23.13
CA LEU A 210 -3.56 -8.33 22.57
C LEU A 210 -2.25 -9.07 22.87
N ASP A 211 -1.54 -9.49 21.84
CA ASP A 211 -0.25 -10.21 21.95
C ASP A 211 -0.28 -11.38 22.95
N GLY A 212 -1.37 -12.16 22.91
CA GLY A 212 -1.59 -13.29 23.82
C GLY A 212 -2.10 -12.94 25.22
N GLN A 213 -2.14 -11.66 25.60
CA GLN A 213 -2.65 -11.18 26.87
C GLN A 213 -4.15 -10.85 26.78
N ARG A 214 -4.92 -11.31 27.76
CA ARG A 214 -6.35 -11.00 27.90
C ARG A 214 -6.55 -9.67 28.63
N ILE A 215 -7.38 -8.81 28.06
CA ILE A 215 -7.76 -7.49 28.58
C ILE A 215 -9.27 -7.46 28.80
N ASP A 216 -9.73 -7.47 30.05
CA ASP A 216 -11.17 -7.49 30.37
C ASP A 216 -11.82 -6.09 30.25
N ASN A 217 -11.05 -5.00 30.34
CA ASN A 217 -11.57 -3.66 30.19
C ASN A 217 -11.65 -3.27 28.69
N VAL A 218 -12.62 -3.86 27.97
CA VAL A 218 -12.83 -3.66 26.52
C VAL A 218 -12.98 -2.16 26.17
N LYS A 219 -13.82 -1.44 26.94
CA LYS A 219 -14.05 0.00 26.69
C LYS A 219 -12.80 0.84 26.93
N GLY A 220 -12.05 0.54 28.00
CA GLY A 220 -10.79 1.22 28.33
C GLY A 220 -9.75 0.99 27.24
N PHE A 221 -9.65 -0.23 26.74
CA PHE A 221 -8.75 -0.59 25.67
C PHE A 221 -9.01 0.24 24.40
N TYR A 222 -10.24 0.22 23.85
CA TYR A 222 -10.56 0.95 22.64
C TYR A 222 -10.53 2.47 22.79
N LYS A 223 -10.67 3.00 24.01
CA LYS A 223 -10.42 4.42 24.28
C LYS A 223 -8.95 4.82 24.18
N ILE A 224 -8.03 3.89 24.49
CA ILE A 224 -6.58 4.13 24.40
C ILE A 224 -6.10 3.96 22.96
N VAL A 225 -6.50 2.86 22.30
CA VAL A 225 -5.97 2.53 20.97
C VAL A 225 -6.70 3.25 19.84
N GLY A 226 -8.00 3.52 19.98
CA GLY A 226 -8.86 4.03 18.92
C GLY A 226 -8.74 5.53 18.66
N GLY A 227 -9.30 5.94 17.51
CA GLY A 227 -9.40 7.34 17.10
C GLY A 227 -8.13 7.92 16.50
N ARG A 228 -8.24 9.18 16.07
CA ARG A 228 -7.16 9.93 15.41
C ARG A 228 -5.97 10.24 16.31
N ALA A 229 -6.11 10.11 17.60
CA ALA A 229 -5.05 10.29 18.59
C ALA A 229 -4.62 8.97 19.26
N GLY A 230 -5.14 7.85 18.77
CA GLY A 230 -4.92 6.50 19.28
C GLY A 230 -3.54 5.94 18.97
N VAL A 231 -3.42 4.61 19.08
CA VAL A 231 -2.17 3.88 18.88
C VAL A 231 -2.03 3.49 17.43
N THR A 232 -1.15 4.15 16.71
CA THR A 232 -0.90 3.93 15.27
C THR A 232 -0.51 2.50 14.98
N GLU A 233 0.39 1.92 15.79
CA GLU A 233 0.88 0.54 15.63
C GLU A 233 -0.27 -0.47 15.56
N TYR A 234 -1.33 -0.29 16.36
CA TYR A 234 -2.46 -1.22 16.42
C TYR A 234 -3.28 -1.27 15.13
N TYR A 235 -3.30 -0.17 14.37
CA TYR A 235 -4.06 -0.04 13.12
C TYR A 235 -3.19 -0.09 11.86
N MET A 236 -1.94 -0.55 12.01
CA MET A 236 -1.08 -0.87 10.87
C MET A 236 -1.42 -2.26 10.34
N TYR A 237 -1.77 -2.34 9.07
CA TYR A 237 -2.13 -3.59 8.39
C TYR A 237 -1.15 -3.88 7.26
N ASP A 238 -0.82 -5.16 7.06
CA ASP A 238 -0.04 -5.61 5.91
C ASP A 238 -0.86 -5.42 4.62
N ALA A 239 -0.34 -4.65 3.68
CA ALA A 239 -1.00 -4.30 2.42
C ALA A 239 -0.89 -5.38 1.33
N THR A 240 -0.34 -6.56 1.66
CA THR A 240 -0.23 -7.69 0.73
C THR A 240 -1.61 -8.08 0.20
N ASN A 241 -1.74 -8.09 -1.11
CA ASN A 241 -2.97 -8.50 -1.78
C ASN A 241 -2.71 -9.07 -3.18
N LEU A 242 -3.60 -9.94 -3.62
CA LEU A 242 -3.70 -10.46 -4.99
C LEU A 242 -5.12 -10.17 -5.50
N ARG A 243 -5.22 -9.40 -6.57
CA ARG A 243 -6.49 -8.92 -7.12
C ARG A 243 -6.69 -9.40 -8.55
N LEU A 244 -7.92 -9.79 -8.87
CA LEU A 244 -8.37 -9.89 -10.26
C LEU A 244 -8.72 -8.48 -10.75
N ARG A 245 -7.74 -7.83 -11.41
CA ARG A 245 -7.80 -6.40 -11.76
C ARG A 245 -8.70 -6.12 -12.95
N GLU A 246 -8.65 -6.97 -13.96
CA GLU A 246 -9.46 -6.83 -15.17
C GLU A 246 -9.82 -8.19 -15.75
N VAL A 247 -11.03 -8.30 -16.26
CA VAL A 247 -11.47 -9.38 -17.14
C VAL A 247 -12.18 -8.74 -18.33
N SER A 248 -11.84 -9.15 -19.54
CA SER A 248 -12.59 -8.74 -20.73
C SER A 248 -12.88 -9.92 -21.62
N LEU A 249 -14.09 -9.95 -22.17
CA LEU A 249 -14.52 -10.89 -23.20
C LEU A 249 -14.94 -10.10 -24.44
N SER A 250 -14.27 -10.37 -25.54
CA SER A 250 -14.52 -9.69 -26.81
C SER A 250 -14.86 -10.68 -27.89
N TYR A 251 -15.70 -10.28 -28.84
CA TYR A 251 -16.01 -11.03 -30.05
C TYR A 251 -15.86 -10.17 -31.29
N ASN A 252 -15.01 -10.60 -32.19
CA ASN A 252 -14.81 -9.99 -33.50
C ASN A 252 -15.73 -10.68 -34.51
N PHE A 253 -16.68 -9.96 -35.06
CA PHE A 253 -17.61 -10.51 -36.07
C PHE A 253 -16.87 -10.84 -37.36
N SER A 254 -17.30 -11.92 -38.03
CA SER A 254 -16.62 -12.35 -39.24
C SER A 254 -16.73 -11.31 -40.37
N LYS A 255 -15.66 -11.08 -41.10
CA LYS A 255 -15.65 -10.15 -42.26
C LYS A 255 -16.69 -10.48 -43.29
N LYS A 256 -17.00 -11.77 -43.52
CA LYS A 256 -18.03 -12.20 -44.45
C LYS A 256 -19.44 -11.69 -44.10
N TRP A 257 -19.73 -11.59 -42.80
CA TRP A 257 -21.00 -11.06 -42.30
C TRP A 257 -21.06 -9.53 -42.40
N ILE A 258 -19.96 -8.86 -42.00
CA ILE A 258 -19.85 -7.41 -41.96
C ILE A 258 -19.87 -6.82 -43.40
N GLN A 259 -19.19 -7.44 -44.35
CA GLN A 259 -19.12 -6.98 -45.74
C GLN A 259 -20.52 -6.90 -46.42
N LYS A 260 -21.51 -7.66 -45.94
CA LYS A 260 -22.90 -7.54 -46.42
C LYS A 260 -23.51 -6.17 -46.12
N THR A 261 -23.01 -5.45 -45.14
CA THR A 261 -23.52 -4.12 -44.73
C THR A 261 -23.07 -3.00 -45.66
N LYS A 262 -22.03 -3.21 -46.52
CA LYS A 262 -21.39 -2.25 -47.44
C LYS A 262 -20.78 -1.01 -46.74
N VAL A 263 -21.06 -0.76 -45.47
CA VAL A 263 -20.68 0.44 -44.72
C VAL A 263 -19.64 0.10 -43.62
N LEU A 264 -19.82 -1.03 -42.92
CA LEU A 264 -18.95 -1.43 -41.81
C LEU A 264 -17.75 -2.23 -42.33
N LYS A 265 -16.56 -1.94 -41.82
CA LYS A 265 -15.32 -2.66 -42.17
C LYS A 265 -14.96 -3.72 -41.12
N ASP A 266 -15.12 -3.39 -39.86
CA ASP A 266 -14.89 -4.26 -38.73
C ASP A 266 -15.92 -3.93 -37.63
N VAL A 267 -16.36 -4.97 -36.90
CA VAL A 267 -17.25 -4.84 -35.73
C VAL A 267 -16.72 -5.74 -34.64
N GLN A 268 -16.46 -5.17 -33.49
CA GLN A 268 -16.10 -5.88 -32.28
C GLN A 268 -17.05 -5.49 -31.16
N LEU A 269 -17.55 -6.49 -30.44
CA LEU A 269 -18.28 -6.30 -29.20
C LEU A 269 -17.38 -6.73 -28.03
N SER A 270 -17.25 -5.89 -27.01
CA SER A 270 -16.42 -6.17 -25.86
C SER A 270 -17.19 -5.91 -24.57
N PHE A 271 -17.07 -6.83 -23.64
CA PHE A 271 -17.50 -6.68 -22.26
C PHE A 271 -16.25 -6.60 -21.39
N VAL A 272 -16.13 -5.55 -20.56
CA VAL A 272 -14.97 -5.31 -19.70
C VAL A 272 -15.45 -5.08 -18.27
N ALA A 273 -14.83 -5.79 -17.34
CA ALA A 273 -15.04 -5.63 -15.90
C ALA A 273 -13.70 -5.39 -15.20
N ARG A 274 -13.67 -4.43 -14.28
CA ARG A 274 -12.45 -4.03 -13.57
C ARG A 274 -12.63 -4.08 -12.06
N ASN A 275 -11.51 -4.30 -11.34
CA ASN A 275 -11.46 -4.37 -9.88
C ASN A 275 -12.50 -5.34 -9.30
N LEU A 276 -12.59 -6.54 -9.90
CA LEU A 276 -13.66 -7.49 -9.63
C LEU A 276 -13.66 -8.05 -8.23
N CYS A 277 -12.51 -8.54 -7.77
CA CYS A 277 -12.38 -9.12 -6.44
C CYS A 277 -10.92 -9.25 -6.01
N PHE A 278 -10.71 -9.37 -4.71
CA PHE A 278 -9.48 -9.89 -4.14
C PHE A 278 -9.53 -11.41 -4.10
N LEU A 279 -8.51 -12.04 -4.67
CA LEU A 279 -8.29 -13.47 -4.50
C LEU A 279 -7.60 -13.76 -3.16
N TYR A 280 -6.81 -12.79 -2.70
CA TYR A 280 -6.16 -12.80 -1.39
C TYR A 280 -5.92 -11.36 -0.91
N LYS A 281 -6.12 -11.09 0.38
CA LYS A 281 -5.70 -9.86 1.05
C LYS A 281 -5.49 -10.10 2.54
N LYS A 282 -4.56 -9.37 3.15
CA LYS A 282 -4.31 -9.42 4.60
C LYS A 282 -5.11 -8.34 5.34
N ALA A 283 -5.18 -7.13 4.79
CA ALA A 283 -6.01 -6.08 5.37
C ALA A 283 -7.51 -6.41 5.24
N PRO A 284 -8.35 -6.09 6.23
CA PRO A 284 -9.80 -6.35 6.16
C PRO A 284 -10.53 -5.47 5.13
N PHE A 285 -9.92 -4.37 4.72
CA PHE A 285 -10.41 -3.40 3.73
C PHE A 285 -9.58 -3.47 2.42
N ASP A 286 -9.82 -2.56 1.48
CA ASP A 286 -9.01 -2.41 0.27
C ASP A 286 -7.71 -1.65 0.60
N PRO A 287 -6.53 -2.30 0.58
CA PRO A 287 -5.27 -1.67 0.97
C PRO A 287 -4.72 -0.66 -0.06
N ASP A 288 -5.38 -0.52 -1.22
CA ASP A 288 -5.04 0.49 -2.23
C ASP A 288 -5.81 1.82 -2.01
N LEU A 289 -6.77 1.86 -1.06
CA LEU A 289 -7.40 3.09 -0.63
C LEU A 289 -6.36 3.96 0.10
N VAL A 290 -6.21 5.20 -0.36
CA VAL A 290 -5.29 6.17 0.22
C VAL A 290 -5.97 7.52 0.37
N LEU A 291 -5.61 8.26 1.42
CA LEU A 291 -6.15 9.57 1.72
C LEU A 291 -5.88 10.58 0.59
N SER A 292 -4.73 10.49 -0.04
CA SER A 292 -4.38 11.30 -1.20
C SER A 292 -3.40 10.57 -2.12
N THR A 293 -3.25 11.05 -3.36
CA THR A 293 -2.29 10.53 -4.32
C THR A 293 -0.87 11.08 -4.13
N GLY A 294 -0.66 11.98 -3.17
CA GLY A 294 0.64 12.54 -2.82
C GLY A 294 1.48 11.57 -1.97
N ASN A 295 2.80 11.76 -2.01
CA ASN A 295 3.72 10.98 -1.18
C ASN A 295 3.59 11.26 0.32
N ASP A 296 2.92 12.36 0.67
CA ASP A 296 2.69 12.86 2.02
C ASP A 296 1.65 12.07 2.83
N ASN A 297 0.86 11.20 2.15
CA ASN A 297 -0.13 10.31 2.77
C ASN A 297 -0.05 8.89 2.23
N GLN A 298 1.09 8.47 1.74
CA GLN A 298 1.27 7.13 1.23
C GLN A 298 1.03 6.09 2.34
N GLY A 299 0.13 5.12 2.08
CA GLY A 299 -0.21 4.09 3.06
C GLY A 299 -1.10 4.57 4.20
N ILE A 300 -1.86 5.65 4.03
CA ILE A 300 -2.86 6.13 4.98
C ILE A 300 -4.25 5.98 4.35
N GLU A 301 -5.10 5.16 4.97
CA GLU A 301 -6.50 4.94 4.58
C GLU A 301 -7.41 5.76 5.51
N VAL A 302 -8.42 6.41 4.91
CA VAL A 302 -9.46 7.20 5.60
C VAL A 302 -10.79 7.07 4.91
#